data_0928616b0ec5f3305546d61992830144
#
_entry.id   0928616b0ec5f3305546d61992830144
#
_cell.length_a   1.000
_cell.length_b   1.000
_cell.length_c   1.000
_cell.angle_alpha   90.00
_cell.angle_beta   90.00
_cell.angle_gamma   90.00
#
_symmetry.space_group_name_H-M   'P 1'
#
loop_
_entity.id
_entity.type
_entity.pdbx_description
1 polymer ?
#
loop_
_entity_poly.entity_id
_entity_poly.type
_entity_poly.pdbx_seq_one_letter_code
_entity_poly.pdbx_strand_id
1 'polypeptide(L)'
;SWGIDHGTWSVMVHMFPNAPIPVVQLSVNSTFTPDQCFELGQKLAPLREKGYLIWASGNIVHNLRRVEWNKRGGSEAAKHFNQDIVDNVIAGNIDNIIHYENHEHAADAVPTPEHYLPLLYCLGAAGTDKATPFNNTCTLGSMAMTGFVWA
;
A
#
# COMPACT_ATOMS: atom_id res chain seq x y z
N SER A 1 -14.04 -11.45 -19.47
CA SER A 1 -13.96 -10.09 -18.92
C SER A 1 -13.83 -10.18 -17.42
N TRP A 2 -12.88 -9.48 -16.84
CA TRP A 2 -12.68 -9.37 -15.42
C TRP A 2 -13.52 -8.21 -14.89
N GLY A 3 -14.23 -8.42 -13.80
CA GLY A 3 -14.87 -7.34 -13.06
C GLY A 3 -13.87 -6.58 -12.18
N ILE A 4 -14.32 -5.52 -11.52
CA ILE A 4 -13.56 -4.84 -10.48
C ILE A 4 -13.42 -5.77 -9.28
N ASP A 5 -12.20 -5.97 -8.78
CA ASP A 5 -11.96 -6.89 -7.67
C ASP A 5 -12.51 -6.37 -6.34
N HIS A 6 -12.59 -7.25 -5.33
CA HIS A 6 -13.16 -6.92 -4.03
C HIS A 6 -12.33 -5.88 -3.26
N GLY A 7 -11.01 -5.86 -3.43
CA GLY A 7 -10.15 -4.85 -2.79
C GLY A 7 -10.48 -3.45 -3.26
N THR A 8 -10.96 -3.30 -4.49
CA THR A 8 -11.42 -2.03 -5.04
C THR A 8 -12.85 -1.71 -4.62
N TRP A 9 -13.84 -2.55 -4.97
CA TRP A 9 -15.24 -2.19 -4.77
C TRP A 9 -15.64 -2.12 -3.29
N SER A 10 -15.05 -2.92 -2.41
CA SER A 10 -15.38 -2.92 -0.97
C SER A 10 -15.06 -1.58 -0.29
N VAL A 11 -14.09 -0.85 -0.79
CA VAL A 11 -13.76 0.50 -0.30
C VAL A 11 -14.52 1.58 -1.08
N MET A 12 -14.53 1.47 -2.42
CA MET A 12 -15.14 2.48 -3.29
C MET A 12 -16.63 2.65 -3.03
N VAL A 13 -17.36 1.58 -2.70
CA VAL A 13 -18.80 1.66 -2.38
C VAL A 13 -19.08 2.52 -1.13
N HIS A 14 -18.12 2.58 -0.20
CA HIS A 14 -18.23 3.42 0.99
C HIS A 14 -17.75 4.85 0.76
N MET A 15 -16.68 5.03 -0.02
CA MET A 15 -16.15 6.34 -0.35
C MET A 15 -17.09 7.13 -1.30
N PHE A 16 -17.72 6.44 -2.25
CA PHE A 16 -18.53 7.04 -3.30
C PHE A 16 -19.84 6.28 -3.52
N PRO A 17 -20.73 6.19 -2.51
CA PRO A 17 -21.88 5.29 -2.52
C PRO A 17 -22.87 5.58 -3.65
N ASN A 18 -22.94 6.82 -4.16
CA ASN A 18 -23.88 7.23 -5.20
C ASN A 18 -23.19 7.96 -6.36
N ALA A 19 -21.85 7.98 -6.38
CA ALA A 19 -21.13 8.75 -7.39
C ALA A 19 -20.85 7.90 -8.62
N PRO A 20 -21.24 8.31 -9.81
CA PRO A 20 -20.91 7.66 -11.07
C PRO A 20 -19.47 8.02 -11.48
N ILE A 21 -18.51 7.72 -10.63
CA ILE A 21 -17.10 7.96 -10.94
C ILE A 21 -16.59 6.78 -11.75
N PRO A 22 -16.10 7.00 -12.98
CA PRO A 22 -15.48 5.94 -13.74
C PRO A 22 -14.26 5.37 -13.01
N VAL A 23 -14.20 4.06 -12.92
CA VAL A 23 -13.07 3.35 -12.28
C VAL A 23 -12.34 2.52 -13.33
N VAL A 24 -11.03 2.69 -13.40
CA VAL A 24 -10.13 1.86 -14.20
C VAL A 24 -9.24 1.10 -13.24
N GLN A 25 -9.28 -0.21 -13.30
CA GLN A 25 -8.44 -1.07 -12.47
C GLN A 25 -7.14 -1.40 -13.20
N LEU A 26 -6.02 -1.11 -12.54
CA LEU A 26 -4.69 -1.52 -12.96
C LEU A 26 -4.25 -2.67 -12.05
N SER A 27 -4.00 -3.84 -12.64
CA SER A 27 -3.52 -5.01 -11.89
C SER A 27 -2.05 -4.83 -11.51
N VAL A 28 -1.69 -5.32 -10.33
CA VAL A 28 -0.27 -5.47 -9.95
C VAL A 28 0.36 -6.52 -10.87
N ASN A 29 1.47 -6.18 -11.49
CA ASN A 29 2.20 -7.11 -12.36
C ASN A 29 3.12 -7.98 -11.49
N SER A 30 2.84 -9.28 -11.43
CA SER A 30 3.59 -10.26 -10.64
C SER A 30 5.03 -10.49 -11.12
N THR A 31 5.41 -9.98 -12.31
CA THR A 31 6.77 -10.09 -12.86
C THR A 31 7.60 -8.83 -12.62
N PHE A 32 7.01 -7.76 -12.11
CA PHE A 32 7.72 -6.52 -11.86
C PHE A 32 8.51 -6.60 -10.56
N THR A 33 9.71 -6.01 -10.58
CA THR A 33 10.45 -5.71 -9.37
C THR A 33 9.81 -4.54 -8.62
N PRO A 34 10.12 -4.34 -7.33
CA PRO A 34 9.68 -3.15 -6.59
C PRO A 34 10.04 -1.83 -7.30
N ASP A 35 11.26 -1.72 -7.85
CA ASP A 35 11.68 -0.54 -8.65
C ASP A 35 10.77 -0.30 -9.84
N GLN A 36 10.44 -1.35 -10.60
CA GLN A 36 9.55 -1.25 -11.76
C GLN A 36 8.13 -0.83 -11.37
N CYS A 37 7.64 -1.25 -10.20
CA CYS A 37 6.36 -0.79 -9.66
C CYS A 37 6.40 0.71 -9.35
N PHE A 38 7.47 1.19 -8.71
CA PHE A 38 7.68 2.60 -8.43
C PHE A 38 7.82 3.44 -9.72
N GLU A 39 8.62 2.98 -10.69
CA GLU A 39 8.77 3.64 -12.00
C GLU A 39 7.43 3.74 -12.77
N LEU A 40 6.59 2.70 -12.69
CA LEU A 40 5.26 2.76 -13.29
C LEU A 40 4.39 3.79 -12.58
N GLY A 41 4.48 3.88 -11.24
CA GLY A 41 3.86 4.94 -10.46
C GLY A 41 4.25 6.33 -10.96
N GLN A 42 5.54 6.58 -11.18
CA GLN A 42 6.03 7.84 -11.75
C GLN A 42 5.41 8.15 -13.12
N LYS A 43 5.23 7.13 -13.97
CA LYS A 43 4.57 7.30 -15.28
C LYS A 43 3.08 7.59 -15.16
N LEU A 44 2.45 7.24 -14.05
CA LEU A 44 1.05 7.56 -13.76
C LEU A 44 0.87 8.98 -13.18
N ALA A 45 1.90 9.60 -12.62
CA ALA A 45 1.83 10.91 -11.98
C ALA A 45 1.13 11.99 -12.83
N PRO A 46 1.35 12.12 -14.17
CA PRO A 46 0.68 13.11 -14.98
C PRO A 46 -0.85 12.98 -15.08
N LEU A 47 -1.39 11.81 -14.71
CA LEU A 47 -2.84 11.61 -14.66
C LEU A 47 -3.48 12.43 -13.53
N ARG A 48 -2.77 12.71 -12.45
CA ARG A 48 -3.25 13.51 -11.31
C ARG A 48 -3.59 14.93 -11.76
N GLU A 49 -2.76 15.54 -12.61
CA GLU A 49 -3.01 16.87 -13.19
C GLU A 49 -4.23 16.89 -14.10
N LYS A 50 -4.66 15.74 -14.60
CA LYS A 50 -5.87 15.57 -15.41
C LYS A 50 -7.13 15.26 -14.57
N GLY A 51 -7.01 15.31 -13.24
CA GLY A 51 -8.10 15.06 -12.32
C GLY A 51 -8.37 13.59 -11.99
N TYR A 52 -7.44 12.68 -12.29
CA TYR A 52 -7.54 11.30 -11.86
C TYR A 52 -7.04 11.13 -10.43
N LEU A 53 -7.84 10.45 -9.62
CA LEU A 53 -7.38 9.94 -8.33
C LEU A 53 -6.60 8.64 -8.57
N ILE A 54 -5.32 8.64 -8.20
CA ILE A 54 -4.54 7.41 -8.12
C ILE A 54 -4.77 6.80 -6.75
N TRP A 55 -5.36 5.62 -6.72
CA TRP A 55 -5.72 4.93 -5.49
C TRP A 55 -5.21 3.49 -5.55
N ALA A 56 -4.58 3.04 -4.48
CA ALA A 56 -4.07 1.68 -4.35
C ALA A 56 -4.66 1.00 -3.12
N SER A 57 -4.90 -0.29 -3.23
CA SER A 57 -5.34 -1.14 -2.14
C SER A 57 -4.30 -2.22 -1.87
N GLY A 58 -3.90 -2.33 -0.62
CA GLY A 58 -2.93 -3.30 -0.15
C GLY A 58 -2.70 -3.15 1.35
N ASN A 59 -1.66 -3.80 1.85
CA ASN A 59 -1.27 -3.74 3.26
C ASN A 59 0.26 -3.72 3.36
N ILE A 60 0.79 -2.87 4.22
CA ILE A 60 2.23 -2.81 4.51
C ILE A 60 2.69 -4.13 5.18
N VAL A 61 1.87 -4.65 6.09
CA VAL A 61 2.09 -5.95 6.74
C VAL A 61 0.90 -6.83 6.40
N HIS A 62 1.17 -8.00 5.80
CA HIS A 62 0.13 -8.95 5.43
C HIS A 62 0.66 -10.40 5.47
N ASN A 63 0.55 -11.05 6.62
CA ASN A 63 0.96 -12.44 6.76
C ASN A 63 -0.17 -13.32 7.32
N LEU A 64 -0.97 -13.87 6.43
CA LEU A 64 -2.10 -14.73 6.81
C LEU A 64 -1.67 -16.03 7.51
N ARG A 65 -0.43 -16.48 7.34
CA ARG A 65 0.09 -17.69 8.02
C ARG A 65 0.31 -17.47 9.51
N ARG A 66 0.39 -16.18 9.95
CA ARG A 66 0.64 -15.78 11.33
C ARG A 66 -0.54 -15.04 11.97
N VAL A 67 -1.73 -15.13 11.36
CA VAL A 67 -2.93 -14.49 11.90
C VAL A 67 -3.34 -15.12 13.23
N GLU A 68 -3.50 -14.27 14.24
CA GLU A 68 -4.03 -14.60 15.56
C GLU A 68 -5.42 -13.91 15.71
N TRP A 69 -6.48 -14.62 15.34
CA TRP A 69 -7.84 -14.07 15.20
C TRP A 69 -8.36 -13.28 16.41
N ASN A 70 -7.93 -13.64 17.61
CA ASN A 70 -8.36 -12.98 18.85
C ASN A 70 -7.39 -11.92 19.36
N LYS A 71 -6.28 -11.69 18.66
CA LYS A 71 -5.25 -10.73 19.08
C LYS A 71 -5.60 -9.32 18.65
N ARG A 72 -5.72 -8.43 19.63
CA ARG A 72 -5.76 -6.99 19.39
C ARG A 72 -4.34 -6.49 19.19
N GLY A 73 -4.10 -5.78 18.08
CA GLY A 73 -2.79 -5.24 17.73
C GLY A 73 -1.90 -6.24 16.98
N GLY A 74 -0.67 -5.82 16.68
CA GLY A 74 0.34 -6.60 15.97
C GLY A 74 1.32 -7.30 16.90
N SER A 75 2.07 -8.26 16.35
CA SER A 75 3.33 -8.74 16.94
C SER A 75 4.36 -7.61 16.95
N GLU A 76 5.43 -7.75 17.73
CA GLU A 76 6.50 -6.75 17.73
C GLU A 76 7.14 -6.60 16.34
N ALA A 77 7.37 -7.70 15.63
CA ALA A 77 7.87 -7.68 14.26
C ALA A 77 6.94 -6.89 13.30
N ALA A 78 5.62 -7.15 13.39
CA ALA A 78 4.64 -6.44 12.56
C ALA A 78 4.60 -4.94 12.86
N LYS A 79 4.65 -4.56 14.13
CA LYS A 79 4.65 -3.16 14.55
C LYS A 79 5.94 -2.44 14.14
N HIS A 80 7.09 -3.10 14.34
CA HIS A 80 8.39 -2.52 14.00
C HIS A 80 8.50 -2.28 12.50
N PHE A 81 8.20 -3.30 11.68
CA PHE A 81 8.20 -3.14 10.23
C PHE A 81 7.22 -2.06 9.77
N ASN A 82 5.97 -2.08 10.27
CA ASN A 82 4.99 -1.07 9.92
C ASN A 82 5.46 0.35 10.26
N GLN A 83 6.00 0.55 11.48
CA GLN A 83 6.46 1.87 11.90
C GLN A 83 7.66 2.34 11.08
N ASP A 84 8.61 1.45 10.77
CA ASP A 84 9.76 1.79 9.94
C ASP A 84 9.35 2.24 8.53
N ILE A 85 8.41 1.52 7.91
CA ILE A 85 7.86 1.96 6.60
C ILE A 85 7.15 3.31 6.73
N VAL A 86 6.35 3.53 7.78
CA VAL A 86 5.68 4.83 8.02
C VAL A 86 6.69 5.96 8.14
N ASP A 87 7.75 5.77 8.92
CA ASP A 87 8.78 6.78 9.15
C ASP A 87 9.54 7.08 7.85
N ASN A 88 9.88 6.05 7.06
CA ASN A 88 10.52 6.22 5.76
C ASN A 88 9.61 6.95 4.74
N VAL A 89 8.31 6.65 4.71
CA VAL A 89 7.35 7.34 3.84
C VAL A 89 7.23 8.81 4.22
N ILE A 90 7.12 9.13 5.51
CA ILE A 90 7.05 10.52 5.99
C ILE A 90 8.35 11.28 5.69
N ALA A 91 9.50 10.62 5.86
CA ALA A 91 10.82 11.21 5.61
C ALA A 91 11.16 11.32 4.12
N GLY A 92 10.41 10.65 3.23
CA GLY A 92 10.72 10.59 1.79
C GLY A 92 11.93 9.71 1.45
N ASN A 93 12.26 8.74 2.29
CA ASN A 93 13.35 7.79 2.09
C ASN A 93 12.92 6.68 1.11
N ILE A 94 12.74 7.05 -0.15
CA ILE A 94 12.15 6.19 -1.19
C ILE A 94 12.92 4.87 -1.35
N ASP A 95 14.24 4.91 -1.29
CA ASP A 95 15.10 3.75 -1.44
C ASP A 95 14.80 2.65 -0.40
N ASN A 96 14.63 3.04 0.87
CA ASN A 96 14.28 2.09 1.95
C ASN A 96 12.88 1.48 1.78
N ILE A 97 11.96 2.21 1.15
CA ILE A 97 10.59 1.73 0.90
C ILE A 97 10.58 0.75 -0.28
N ILE A 98 11.35 1.03 -1.33
CA ILE A 98 11.48 0.15 -2.49
C ILE A 98 12.19 -1.14 -2.08
N HIS A 99 13.29 -1.02 -1.35
CA HIS A 99 14.11 -2.16 -0.91
C HIS A 99 13.73 -2.66 0.49
N TYR A 100 12.43 -2.66 0.79
CA TYR A 100 11.88 -3.13 2.07
C TYR A 100 12.35 -4.53 2.48
N GLU A 101 12.76 -5.34 1.52
CA GLU A 101 13.28 -6.70 1.73
C GLU A 101 14.56 -6.73 2.57
N ASN A 102 15.29 -5.61 2.66
CA ASN A 102 16.49 -5.47 3.51
C ASN A 102 16.15 -5.31 4.99
N HIS A 103 14.89 -5.05 5.34
CA HIS A 103 14.47 -4.92 6.72
C HIS A 103 14.44 -6.30 7.40
N GLU A 104 14.94 -6.39 8.64
CA GLU A 104 15.06 -7.64 9.40
C GLU A 104 13.76 -8.43 9.56
N HIS A 105 12.61 -7.74 9.58
CA HIS A 105 11.29 -8.34 9.71
C HIS A 105 10.54 -8.49 8.38
N ALA A 106 11.16 -8.19 7.24
CA ALA A 106 10.49 -8.21 5.93
C ALA A 106 9.87 -9.57 5.61
N ALA A 107 10.60 -10.65 5.83
CA ALA A 107 10.11 -12.01 5.55
C ALA A 107 8.88 -12.38 6.40
N ASP A 108 8.75 -11.80 7.60
CA ASP A 108 7.61 -11.99 8.47
C ASP A 108 6.43 -11.07 8.12
N ALA A 109 6.72 -9.84 7.74
CA ALA A 109 5.71 -8.83 7.45
C ALA A 109 5.12 -8.99 6.04
N VAL A 110 5.97 -9.31 5.06
CA VAL A 110 5.63 -9.37 3.63
C VAL A 110 6.12 -10.71 3.05
N PRO A 111 5.49 -11.83 3.43
CA PRO A 111 5.89 -13.15 2.91
C PRO A 111 5.68 -13.30 1.41
N THR A 112 4.79 -12.50 0.83
CA THR A 112 4.53 -12.37 -0.60
C THR A 112 4.25 -10.90 -0.92
N PRO A 113 4.75 -10.36 -2.04
CA PRO A 113 4.84 -8.90 -2.25
C PRO A 113 3.53 -8.24 -2.72
N GLU A 114 2.55 -9.00 -3.19
CA GLU A 114 1.36 -8.46 -3.89
C GLU A 114 0.55 -7.45 -3.08
N HIS A 115 0.54 -7.56 -1.75
CA HIS A 115 -0.13 -6.60 -0.88
C HIS A 115 0.71 -5.36 -0.54
N TYR A 116 2.03 -5.46 -0.66
CA TYR A 116 2.95 -4.35 -0.42
C TYR A 116 3.15 -3.48 -1.67
N LEU A 117 3.31 -4.11 -2.83
CA LEU A 117 3.63 -3.42 -4.10
C LEU A 117 2.67 -2.28 -4.47
N PRO A 118 1.35 -2.31 -4.18
CA PRO A 118 0.46 -1.18 -4.44
C PRO A 118 0.91 0.14 -3.83
N LEU A 119 1.59 0.12 -2.67
CA LEU A 119 2.19 1.30 -2.05
C LEU A 119 3.17 1.99 -3.00
N LEU A 120 4.00 1.22 -3.71
CA LEU A 120 5.06 1.75 -4.58
C LEU A 120 4.50 2.47 -5.80
N TYR A 121 3.34 2.05 -6.32
CA TYR A 121 2.64 2.76 -7.40
C TYR A 121 2.19 4.15 -6.95
N CYS A 122 1.56 4.24 -5.75
CA CYS A 122 1.14 5.52 -5.21
C CYS A 122 2.33 6.40 -4.83
N LEU A 123 3.38 5.83 -4.25
CA LEU A 123 4.61 6.53 -3.90
C LEU A 123 5.27 7.16 -5.15
N GLY A 124 5.37 6.39 -6.24
CA GLY A 124 5.89 6.91 -7.51
C GLY A 124 5.00 8.01 -8.12
N ALA A 125 3.67 7.86 -8.02
CA ALA A 125 2.73 8.85 -8.52
C ALA A 125 2.65 10.12 -7.67
N ALA A 126 3.06 10.05 -6.40
CA ALA A 126 3.07 11.17 -5.47
C ALA A 126 4.15 12.22 -5.79
N GLY A 127 5.27 11.77 -6.37
CA GLY A 127 6.39 12.67 -6.69
C GLY A 127 7.01 13.26 -5.43
N THR A 128 6.88 14.58 -5.25
CA THR A 128 7.43 15.33 -4.11
C THR A 128 6.38 15.70 -3.06
N ASP A 129 5.14 15.26 -3.22
CA ASP A 129 4.07 15.56 -2.28
C ASP A 129 4.34 14.93 -0.91
N LYS A 130 3.86 15.60 0.12
CA LYS A 130 4.04 15.10 1.49
C LYS A 130 3.02 14.03 1.82
N ALA A 131 3.50 12.94 2.38
CA ALA A 131 2.66 11.88 2.87
C ALA A 131 2.04 12.23 4.24
N THR A 132 0.75 11.94 4.39
CA THR A 132 0.07 11.94 5.67
C THR A 132 -0.41 10.52 5.95
N PRO A 133 0.11 9.84 6.99
CA PRO A 133 -0.37 8.51 7.36
C PRO A 133 -1.73 8.61 8.03
N PHE A 134 -2.57 7.61 7.83
CA PHE A 134 -3.83 7.43 8.54
C PHE A 134 -4.01 5.96 8.93
N ASN A 135 -4.88 5.71 9.90
CA ASN A 135 -5.18 4.37 10.40
C ASN A 135 -3.91 3.55 10.73
N ASN A 136 -2.87 4.23 11.27
CA ASN A 136 -1.57 3.60 11.61
C ASN A 136 -1.74 2.64 12.78
N THR A 137 -2.23 1.43 12.49
CA THR A 137 -2.47 0.39 13.48
C THR A 137 -2.24 -1.00 12.91
N CYS A 138 -1.75 -1.89 13.76
CA CYS A 138 -1.67 -3.32 13.45
C CYS A 138 -2.80 -4.07 14.14
N THR A 139 -3.22 -5.18 13.56
CA THR A 139 -4.27 -6.06 14.09
C THR A 139 -3.99 -7.52 13.78
N LEU A 140 -4.67 -8.42 14.47
CA LEU A 140 -4.61 -9.87 14.25
C LEU A 140 -3.17 -10.43 14.31
N GLY A 141 -2.26 -9.75 15.00
CA GLY A 141 -0.87 -10.16 15.15
C GLY A 141 0.02 -9.87 13.94
N SER A 142 -0.49 -9.93 12.73
CA SER A 142 0.31 -9.95 11.49
C SER A 142 -0.27 -9.17 10.32
N MET A 143 -1.11 -8.18 10.60
CA MET A 143 -1.73 -7.30 9.62
C MET A 143 -1.51 -5.84 10.01
N ALA A 144 -1.21 -4.95 9.04
CA ALA A 144 -1.25 -3.51 9.24
C ALA A 144 -2.39 -2.89 8.42
N MET A 145 -3.07 -1.93 9.04
CA MET A 145 -4.19 -1.22 8.40
C MET A 145 -3.78 0.19 7.98
N THR A 146 -2.50 0.49 8.02
CA THR A 146 -1.93 1.78 7.71
C THR A 146 -2.14 2.16 6.26
N GLY A 147 -2.63 3.37 6.04
CA GLY A 147 -2.73 3.99 4.72
C GLY A 147 -2.01 5.33 4.69
N PHE A 148 -1.85 5.88 3.48
CA PHE A 148 -1.22 7.18 3.25
C PHE A 148 -2.05 8.00 2.27
N VAL A 149 -2.01 9.31 2.45
CA VAL A 149 -2.52 10.31 1.50
C VAL A 149 -1.38 11.25 1.16
N TRP A 150 -1.22 11.53 -0.12
CA TRP A 150 -0.30 12.53 -0.65
C TRP A 150 -1.12 13.67 -1.28
N ALA A 151 -0.90 14.89 -0.79
CA ALA A 151 -1.56 16.10 -1.27
C ALA A 151 -0.67 17.33 -1.10
#